data_8b79c27ba4915f95589bb1582df5ceaf
#
_entry.id   8b79c27ba4915f95589bb1582df5ceaf
#
_cell.length_a   1.000
_cell.length_b   1.000
_cell.length_c   1.000
_cell.angle_alpha   90.00
_cell.angle_beta   90.00
_cell.angle_gamma   90.00
#
_symmetry.space_group_name_H-M   'P 1'
#
loop_
_entity.id
_entity.type
_entity.pdbx_description
1 polymer ?
#
loop_
_entity_poly.entity_id
_entity_poly.type
_entity_poly.pdbx_seq_one_letter_code
_entity_poly.pdbx_strand_id
1 'polypeptide(L)'
;MTRWFNTAGPCNPAKHYTLSPTERLPQLERLIEQESYFVLHAPRQTGKTTAMLALAERLTQSGRYSAIMVSAEVGAPYQSDIERAELDILSAWQRAARSRLPADLQPPDFATVGPGTRLAGALSEWAETSARPLVVFIDEVDALKGDVLLSVLRQLRDGYPSRPESFPQSLALVGMRDVRDYKVAAG
;
A
#
# COMPACT_ATOMS: atom_id res chain seq x y z
N MET A 1 -1.73 30.59 -12.83
CA MET A 1 -2.83 30.27 -11.89
C MET A 1 -2.31 30.48 -10.46
N THR A 2 -3.09 31.11 -9.59
CA THR A 2 -2.69 31.33 -8.18
C THR A 2 -2.87 30.04 -7.41
N ARG A 3 -1.83 29.58 -6.69
CA ARG A 3 -1.91 28.42 -5.79
C ARG A 3 -2.57 28.80 -4.47
N TRP A 4 -3.18 27.81 -3.78
CA TRP A 4 -3.78 27.98 -2.45
C TRP A 4 -3.42 26.83 -1.51
N PHE A 5 -3.68 26.98 -0.22
CA PHE A 5 -3.49 25.90 0.76
C PHE A 5 -4.66 24.93 0.71
N ASN A 6 -4.35 23.63 0.57
CA ASN A 6 -5.35 22.56 0.61
C ASN A 6 -5.81 22.30 2.05
N THR A 7 -7.11 22.20 2.26
CA THR A 7 -7.71 21.95 3.59
C THR A 7 -8.28 20.54 3.71
N ALA A 8 -8.41 19.77 2.62
CA ALA A 8 -8.96 18.41 2.64
C ALA A 8 -8.42 17.56 1.48
N GLY A 9 -8.24 16.26 1.73
CA GLY A 9 -7.75 15.30 0.75
C GLY A 9 -6.28 15.49 0.35
N PRO A 10 -5.78 14.65 -0.59
CA PRO A 10 -4.40 14.73 -1.06
C PRO A 10 -4.11 16.07 -1.76
N CYS A 11 -2.91 16.61 -1.54
CA CYS A 11 -2.46 17.82 -2.21
C CYS A 11 -2.17 17.57 -3.69
N ASN A 12 -2.55 18.54 -4.52
CA ASN A 12 -2.18 18.58 -5.93
C ASN A 12 -1.13 19.69 -6.13
N PRO A 13 0.12 19.37 -6.48
CA PRO A 13 1.20 20.36 -6.63
C PRO A 13 0.95 21.43 -7.69
N ALA A 14 0.10 21.14 -8.70
CA ALA A 14 -0.27 22.11 -9.72
C ALA A 14 -1.19 23.21 -9.19
N LYS A 15 -1.95 22.92 -8.13
CA LYS A 15 -3.00 23.81 -7.60
C LYS A 15 -2.69 24.30 -6.18
N HIS A 16 -1.96 23.52 -5.39
CA HIS A 16 -1.77 23.80 -3.97
C HIS A 16 -0.30 24.17 -3.64
N TYR A 17 -0.12 24.94 -2.59
CA TYR A 17 1.19 25.08 -2.00
C TYR A 17 1.58 23.78 -1.31
N THR A 18 2.62 23.11 -1.82
CA THR A 18 3.16 21.86 -1.28
C THR A 18 4.66 21.93 -1.20
N LEU A 19 5.23 21.39 -0.13
CA LEU A 19 6.64 20.99 -0.12
C LEU A 19 6.75 19.67 -0.87
N SER A 20 7.87 19.43 -1.55
CA SER A 20 8.12 18.13 -2.19
C SER A 20 8.03 17.02 -1.14
N PRO A 21 7.05 16.09 -1.25
CA PRO A 21 6.88 15.05 -0.24
C PRO A 21 8.10 14.15 -0.13
N THR A 22 8.82 13.97 -1.23
CA THR A 22 9.97 13.08 -1.34
C THR A 22 11.24 13.69 -0.73
N GLU A 23 11.38 15.01 -0.73
CA GLU A 23 12.48 15.70 -0.04
C GLU A 23 12.38 15.61 1.49
N ARG A 24 11.18 15.41 2.02
CA ARG A 24 10.93 15.25 3.46
C ARG A 24 11.29 13.87 4.00
N LEU A 25 11.35 12.86 3.13
CA LEU A 25 11.53 11.45 3.51
C LEU A 25 12.58 10.76 2.62
N PRO A 26 13.81 11.28 2.53
CA PRO A 26 14.84 10.77 1.62
C PRO A 26 15.23 9.30 1.93
N GLN A 27 15.05 8.85 3.18
CA GLN A 27 15.35 7.49 3.60
C GLN A 27 14.42 6.43 2.98
N LEU A 28 13.22 6.80 2.50
CA LEU A 28 12.26 5.82 1.99
C LEU A 28 12.75 5.13 0.72
N GLU A 29 13.40 5.84 -0.19
CA GLU A 29 13.96 5.20 -1.39
C GLU A 29 15.05 4.20 -1.03
N ARG A 30 15.91 4.52 -0.06
CA ARG A 30 16.92 3.59 0.44
C ARG A 30 16.29 2.33 1.03
N LEU A 31 15.20 2.45 1.79
CA LEU A 31 14.48 1.28 2.33
C LEU A 31 13.92 0.41 1.20
N ILE A 32 13.40 1.02 0.14
CA ILE A 32 12.88 0.29 -1.04
C ILE A 32 14.03 -0.42 -1.78
N GLU A 33 15.16 0.25 -1.98
CA GLU A 33 16.35 -0.35 -2.60
C GLU A 33 16.94 -1.49 -1.76
N GLN A 34 16.78 -1.45 -0.44
CA GLN A 34 17.18 -2.50 0.50
C GLN A 34 16.12 -3.60 0.67
N GLU A 35 15.08 -3.62 -0.17
CA GLU A 35 13.98 -4.59 -0.13
C GLU A 35 13.28 -4.67 1.24
N SER A 36 13.27 -3.55 1.96
CA SER A 36 12.74 -3.51 3.31
C SER A 36 11.22 -3.38 3.31
N TYR A 37 10.59 -4.06 4.28
CA TYR A 37 9.22 -3.76 4.70
C TYR A 37 9.29 -2.77 5.86
N PHE A 38 8.48 -1.73 5.82
CA PHE A 38 8.52 -0.68 6.83
C PHE A 38 7.13 -0.14 7.17
N VAL A 39 7.06 0.59 8.26
CA VAL A 39 5.85 1.26 8.71
C VAL A 39 6.08 2.76 8.67
N LEU A 40 5.14 3.46 8.06
CA LEU A 40 5.07 4.92 8.09
C LEU A 40 3.89 5.34 8.95
N HIS A 41 4.15 5.78 10.15
CA HIS A 41 3.10 6.27 11.04
C HIS A 41 3.30 7.76 11.37
N ALA A 42 2.22 8.49 11.41
CA ALA A 42 2.18 9.88 11.87
C ALA A 42 0.72 10.29 12.11
N PRO A 43 0.45 11.36 12.86
CA PRO A 43 -0.90 11.87 13.07
C PRO A 43 -1.67 12.11 11.77
N ARG A 44 -2.99 12.26 11.86
CA ARG A 44 -3.82 12.66 10.72
C ARG A 44 -3.35 14.00 10.15
N GLN A 45 -3.62 14.22 8.86
CA GLN A 45 -3.35 15.47 8.14
C GLN A 45 -1.87 15.90 8.07
N THR A 46 -0.93 14.98 8.32
CA THR A 46 0.51 15.25 8.17
C THR A 46 1.03 15.06 6.74
N GLY A 47 0.15 14.69 5.80
CA GLY A 47 0.51 14.51 4.39
C GLY A 47 1.08 13.14 4.03
N LYS A 48 0.90 12.10 4.88
CA LYS A 48 1.36 10.72 4.60
C LYS A 48 0.88 10.21 3.24
N THR A 49 -0.43 10.22 3.02
CA THR A 49 -1.06 9.75 1.77
C THR A 49 -0.52 10.52 0.56
N THR A 50 -0.41 11.85 0.67
CA THR A 50 0.16 12.69 -0.40
C THR A 50 1.61 12.30 -0.70
N ALA A 51 2.42 12.08 0.33
CA ALA A 51 3.83 11.70 0.18
C ALA A 51 3.98 10.31 -0.48
N MET A 52 3.18 9.34 -0.06
CA MET A 52 3.24 7.98 -0.61
C MET A 52 2.73 7.91 -2.04
N LEU A 53 1.67 8.66 -2.38
CA LEU A 53 1.21 8.78 -3.77
C LEU A 53 2.28 9.38 -4.67
N ALA A 54 2.91 10.48 -4.27
CA ALA A 54 3.98 11.11 -5.03
C ALA A 54 5.22 10.20 -5.16
N LEU A 55 5.56 9.46 -4.10
CA LEU A 55 6.66 8.50 -4.14
C LEU A 55 6.35 7.34 -5.10
N ALA A 56 5.15 6.74 -5.03
CA ALA A 56 4.74 5.68 -5.94
C ALA A 56 4.80 6.11 -7.41
N GLU A 57 4.27 7.30 -7.70
CA GLU A 57 4.32 7.88 -9.04
C GLU A 57 5.76 8.07 -9.53
N ARG A 58 6.63 8.66 -8.70
CA ARG A 58 8.05 8.86 -9.04
C ARG A 58 8.80 7.56 -9.27
N LEU A 59 8.60 6.56 -8.42
CA LEU A 59 9.21 5.24 -8.56
C LEU A 59 8.79 4.57 -9.88
N THR A 60 7.50 4.64 -10.22
CA THR A 60 7.00 4.09 -11.49
C THR A 60 7.53 4.86 -12.71
N GLN A 61 7.55 6.20 -12.65
CA GLN A 61 8.11 7.05 -13.71
C GLN A 61 9.61 6.85 -13.90
N SER A 62 10.35 6.47 -12.87
CA SER A 62 11.78 6.14 -12.99
C SER A 62 12.07 4.93 -13.89
N GLY A 63 11.06 4.13 -14.20
CA GLY A 63 11.21 2.90 -14.97
C GLY A 63 11.78 1.71 -14.20
N ARG A 64 12.17 1.89 -12.94
CA ARG A 64 12.82 0.86 -12.11
C ARG A 64 11.83 -0.05 -11.39
N TYR A 65 10.65 0.45 -11.06
CA TYR A 65 9.66 -0.23 -10.23
C TYR A 65 8.26 -0.15 -10.83
N SER A 66 7.41 -1.09 -10.45
CA SER A 66 5.96 -0.96 -10.48
C SER A 66 5.51 -0.57 -9.07
N ALA A 67 5.22 0.70 -8.82
CA ALA A 67 4.94 1.19 -7.48
C ALA A 67 3.52 1.74 -7.38
N ILE A 68 2.80 1.31 -6.33
CA ILE A 68 1.42 1.72 -6.12
C ILE A 68 1.11 2.00 -4.65
N MET A 69 0.18 2.92 -4.42
CA MET A 69 -0.48 3.09 -3.14
C MET A 69 -1.93 2.61 -3.24
N VAL A 70 -2.29 1.71 -2.34
CA VAL A 70 -3.62 1.12 -2.19
C VAL A 70 -4.15 1.35 -0.78
N SER A 71 -5.45 1.19 -0.54
CA SER A 71 -6.06 1.33 0.79
C SER A 71 -6.63 0.01 1.28
N ALA A 72 -6.53 -0.21 2.60
CA ALA A 72 -7.18 -1.31 3.30
C ALA A 72 -8.50 -0.91 3.97
N GLU A 73 -8.86 0.39 3.94
CA GLU A 73 -10.00 0.96 4.67
C GLU A 73 -11.34 0.26 4.40
N VAL A 74 -11.56 -0.19 3.15
CA VAL A 74 -12.80 -0.89 2.77
C VAL A 74 -13.03 -2.20 3.52
N GLY A 75 -12.00 -2.78 4.10
CA GLY A 75 -12.07 -3.96 4.97
C GLY A 75 -12.50 -3.66 6.41
N ALA A 76 -12.53 -2.39 6.83
CA ALA A 76 -12.80 -1.98 8.21
C ALA A 76 -14.14 -2.45 8.80
N PRO A 77 -15.25 -2.54 8.03
CA PRO A 77 -16.52 -3.04 8.54
C PRO A 77 -16.52 -4.53 8.93
N TYR A 78 -15.61 -5.31 8.40
CA TYR A 78 -15.63 -6.79 8.45
C TYR A 78 -14.69 -7.37 9.51
N GLN A 79 -14.80 -6.99 10.77
CA GLN A 79 -13.85 -7.31 11.84
C GLN A 79 -13.43 -8.79 11.93
N SER A 80 -14.35 -9.73 11.67
CA SER A 80 -14.12 -11.18 11.71
C SER A 80 -14.41 -11.90 10.38
N ASP A 81 -15.08 -11.24 9.43
CA ASP A 81 -15.35 -11.81 8.12
C ASP A 81 -14.17 -11.55 7.17
N ILE A 82 -13.15 -12.41 7.31
CA ILE A 82 -11.92 -12.34 6.53
C ILE A 82 -12.22 -12.45 5.03
N GLU A 83 -13.13 -13.35 4.64
CA GLU A 83 -13.45 -13.57 3.25
C GLU A 83 -13.95 -12.32 2.56
N ARG A 84 -14.92 -11.66 3.15
CA ARG A 84 -15.53 -10.47 2.58
C ARG A 84 -14.57 -9.28 2.59
N ALA A 85 -13.81 -9.13 3.68
CA ALA A 85 -12.79 -8.08 3.78
C ALA A 85 -11.75 -8.20 2.65
N GLU A 86 -11.23 -9.39 2.41
CA GLU A 86 -10.22 -9.62 1.38
C GLU A 86 -10.76 -9.35 -0.02
N LEU A 87 -11.98 -9.79 -0.33
CA LEU A 87 -12.60 -9.54 -1.63
C LEU A 87 -12.78 -8.04 -1.90
N ASP A 88 -13.29 -7.29 -0.93
CA ASP A 88 -13.51 -5.86 -1.09
C ASP A 88 -12.18 -5.09 -1.17
N ILE A 89 -11.18 -5.48 -0.36
CA ILE A 89 -9.81 -4.90 -0.42
C ILE A 89 -9.20 -5.15 -1.80
N LEU A 90 -9.20 -6.37 -2.30
CA LEU A 90 -8.63 -6.71 -3.61
C LEU A 90 -9.36 -6.01 -4.75
N SER A 91 -10.69 -5.92 -4.69
CA SER A 91 -11.47 -5.16 -5.65
C SER A 91 -11.09 -3.67 -5.66
N ALA A 92 -10.85 -3.09 -4.48
CA ALA A 92 -10.37 -1.71 -4.37
C ALA A 92 -8.95 -1.54 -4.94
N TRP A 93 -8.06 -2.51 -4.71
CA TRP A 93 -6.69 -2.50 -5.24
C TRP A 93 -6.66 -2.59 -6.76
N GLN A 94 -7.48 -3.45 -7.37
CA GLN A 94 -7.62 -3.52 -8.82
C GLN A 94 -8.10 -2.20 -9.42
N ARG A 95 -9.11 -1.56 -8.82
CA ARG A 95 -9.58 -0.24 -9.28
C ARG A 95 -8.48 0.83 -9.17
N ALA A 96 -7.74 0.83 -8.07
CA ALA A 96 -6.61 1.76 -7.88
C ALA A 96 -5.52 1.54 -8.93
N ALA A 97 -5.17 0.28 -9.21
CA ALA A 97 -4.16 -0.07 -10.21
C ALA A 97 -4.57 0.37 -11.61
N ARG A 98 -5.81 0.09 -12.01
CA ARG A 98 -6.34 0.51 -13.32
C ARG A 98 -6.34 2.03 -13.52
N SER A 99 -6.49 2.80 -12.45
CA SER A 99 -6.50 4.25 -12.54
C SER A 99 -5.12 4.92 -12.45
N ARG A 100 -4.11 4.23 -11.92
CA ARG A 100 -2.81 4.84 -11.57
C ARG A 100 -1.62 4.24 -12.27
N LEU A 101 -1.71 2.99 -12.71
CA LEU A 101 -0.60 2.30 -13.38
C LEU A 101 -0.84 2.18 -14.89
N PRO A 102 0.21 2.26 -15.69
CA PRO A 102 0.20 1.82 -17.09
C PRO A 102 -0.34 0.40 -17.21
N ALA A 103 -0.96 0.06 -18.33
CA ALA A 103 -1.64 -1.21 -18.53
C ALA A 103 -0.71 -2.45 -18.36
N ASP A 104 0.54 -2.31 -18.77
CA ASP A 104 1.60 -3.32 -18.66
C ASP A 104 2.12 -3.55 -17.24
N LEU A 105 1.74 -2.70 -16.28
CA LEU A 105 2.12 -2.80 -14.85
C LEU A 105 0.92 -3.09 -13.94
N GLN A 106 -0.29 -3.21 -14.51
CA GLN A 106 -1.49 -3.55 -13.75
C GLN A 106 -1.46 -5.01 -13.32
N PRO A 107 -2.12 -5.35 -12.17
CA PRO A 107 -2.24 -6.74 -11.78
C PRO A 107 -3.09 -7.54 -12.79
N PRO A 108 -2.89 -8.87 -12.87
CA PRO A 108 -3.82 -9.74 -13.53
C PRO A 108 -5.18 -9.74 -12.78
N ASP A 109 -6.19 -10.38 -13.35
CA ASP A 109 -7.40 -10.67 -12.59
C ASP A 109 -7.04 -11.67 -11.50
N PHE A 110 -7.20 -11.27 -10.24
CA PHE A 110 -6.74 -12.06 -9.10
C PHE A 110 -7.47 -13.41 -9.04
N ALA A 111 -6.69 -14.48 -8.95
CA ALA A 111 -7.22 -15.83 -8.82
C ALA A 111 -8.07 -15.98 -7.54
N THR A 112 -9.15 -16.74 -7.62
CA THR A 112 -9.98 -17.04 -6.46
C THR A 112 -9.31 -18.14 -5.65
N VAL A 113 -8.61 -17.76 -4.59
CA VAL A 113 -8.06 -18.67 -3.58
C VAL A 113 -8.88 -18.62 -2.28
N GLY A 114 -8.61 -19.52 -1.34
CA GLY A 114 -9.36 -19.58 -0.09
C GLY A 114 -9.23 -18.34 0.80
N PRO A 115 -10.22 -18.09 1.68
CA PRO A 115 -10.12 -17.01 2.67
C PRO A 115 -8.88 -17.13 3.54
N GLY A 116 -8.29 -15.99 3.89
CA GLY A 116 -7.07 -15.92 4.70
C GLY A 116 -5.76 -16.07 3.92
N THR A 117 -5.84 -16.24 2.59
CA THR A 117 -4.67 -16.36 1.70
C THR A 117 -4.78 -15.52 0.42
N ARG A 118 -5.91 -14.85 0.21
CA ARG A 118 -6.19 -14.12 -1.04
C ARG A 118 -5.25 -12.94 -1.28
N LEU A 119 -4.92 -12.18 -0.24
CA LEU A 119 -4.02 -11.04 -0.37
C LEU A 119 -2.60 -11.49 -0.71
N ALA A 120 -2.11 -12.56 -0.05
CA ALA A 120 -0.80 -13.12 -0.37
C ALA A 120 -0.77 -13.65 -1.79
N GLY A 121 -1.77 -14.43 -2.20
CA GLY A 121 -1.88 -14.96 -3.57
C GLY A 121 -1.92 -13.85 -4.62
N ALA A 122 -2.74 -12.82 -4.40
CA ALA A 122 -2.83 -11.68 -5.31
C ALA A 122 -1.51 -10.88 -5.43
N LEU A 123 -0.82 -10.67 -4.31
CA LEU A 123 0.48 -9.99 -4.31
C LEU A 123 1.57 -10.81 -4.98
N SER A 124 1.56 -12.14 -4.78
CA SER A 124 2.49 -13.04 -5.47
C SER A 124 2.26 -13.04 -6.96
N GLU A 125 1.03 -13.26 -7.40
CA GLU A 125 0.69 -13.28 -8.83
C GLU A 125 1.02 -11.95 -9.51
N TRP A 126 0.76 -10.84 -8.82
CA TRP A 126 1.12 -9.51 -9.34
C TRP A 126 2.63 -9.32 -9.44
N ALA A 127 3.40 -9.72 -8.41
CA ALA A 127 4.86 -9.60 -8.42
C ALA A 127 5.49 -10.46 -9.54
N GLU A 128 5.00 -11.70 -9.73
CA GLU A 128 5.48 -12.63 -10.75
C GLU A 128 5.16 -12.18 -12.19
N THR A 129 4.00 -11.54 -12.39
CA THR A 129 3.57 -11.09 -13.72
C THR A 129 4.04 -9.67 -14.06
N SER A 130 4.48 -8.90 -13.08
CA SER A 130 4.94 -7.53 -13.29
C SER A 130 6.30 -7.51 -14.03
N ALA A 131 6.40 -6.67 -15.05
CA ALA A 131 7.66 -6.48 -15.78
C ALA A 131 8.79 -5.81 -14.97
N ARG A 132 8.46 -5.34 -13.76
CA ARG A 132 9.37 -4.62 -12.85
C ARG A 132 9.10 -5.03 -11.41
N PRO A 133 10.10 -4.95 -10.52
CA PRO A 133 9.89 -5.22 -9.11
C PRO A 133 8.71 -4.42 -8.54
N LEU A 134 7.81 -5.11 -7.84
CA LEU A 134 6.58 -4.52 -7.30
C LEU A 134 6.87 -3.84 -5.95
N VAL A 135 6.38 -2.62 -5.78
CA VAL A 135 6.43 -1.85 -4.53
C VAL A 135 5.01 -1.45 -4.13
N VAL A 136 4.56 -1.83 -2.94
CA VAL A 136 3.19 -1.59 -2.49
C VAL A 136 3.16 -0.77 -1.21
N PHE A 137 2.42 0.33 -1.21
CA PHE A 137 2.11 1.12 -0.02
C PHE A 137 0.65 0.88 0.35
N ILE A 138 0.40 0.30 1.53
CA ILE A 138 -0.95 -0.01 2.02
C ILE A 138 -1.35 1.03 3.04
N ASP A 139 -2.27 1.92 2.67
CA ASP A 139 -2.79 2.98 3.54
C ASP A 139 -3.97 2.49 4.39
N GLU A 140 -4.19 3.18 5.50
CA GLU A 140 -5.31 2.95 6.43
C GLU A 140 -5.35 1.51 7.00
N VAL A 141 -4.18 0.89 7.21
CA VAL A 141 -4.10 -0.45 7.82
C VAL A 141 -4.69 -0.45 9.23
N ASP A 142 -4.58 0.67 9.93
CA ASP A 142 -5.13 0.87 11.27
C ASP A 142 -6.66 1.03 11.31
N ALA A 143 -7.33 1.08 10.18
CA ALA A 143 -8.78 0.93 10.10
C ALA A 143 -9.23 -0.53 10.30
N LEU A 144 -8.38 -1.50 9.93
CA LEU A 144 -8.65 -2.92 10.13
C LEU A 144 -8.57 -3.29 11.62
N LYS A 145 -9.40 -4.26 12.03
CA LYS A 145 -9.47 -4.76 13.41
C LYS A 145 -9.66 -6.28 13.45
N GLY A 146 -9.46 -6.86 14.63
CA GLY A 146 -9.75 -8.27 14.88
C GLY A 146 -9.03 -9.24 13.95
N ASP A 147 -9.75 -10.28 13.54
CA ASP A 147 -9.20 -11.37 12.72
C ASP A 147 -8.78 -10.91 11.33
N VAL A 148 -9.44 -9.91 10.76
CA VAL A 148 -9.09 -9.35 9.45
C VAL A 148 -7.70 -8.70 9.50
N LEU A 149 -7.41 -7.86 10.49
CA LEU A 149 -6.08 -7.27 10.64
C LEU A 149 -5.00 -8.34 10.82
N LEU A 150 -5.26 -9.32 11.70
CA LEU A 150 -4.32 -10.41 11.94
C LEU A 150 -4.07 -11.25 10.69
N SER A 151 -5.11 -11.55 9.92
CA SER A 151 -5.01 -12.27 8.65
C SER A 151 -4.14 -11.50 7.66
N VAL A 152 -4.40 -10.21 7.45
CA VAL A 152 -3.60 -9.37 6.56
C VAL A 152 -2.12 -9.37 6.97
N LEU A 153 -1.83 -9.11 8.24
CA LEU A 153 -0.44 -9.07 8.72
C LEU A 153 0.28 -10.42 8.59
N ARG A 154 -0.43 -11.54 8.83
CA ARG A 154 0.12 -12.90 8.65
C ARG A 154 0.47 -13.18 7.18
N GLN A 155 -0.42 -12.83 6.26
CA GLN A 155 -0.21 -13.01 4.82
C GLN A 155 0.99 -12.21 4.31
N LEU A 156 1.13 -10.94 4.74
CA LEU A 156 2.28 -10.12 4.38
C LEU A 156 3.60 -10.67 4.95
N ARG A 157 3.55 -11.25 6.15
CA ARG A 157 4.72 -11.89 6.77
C ARG A 157 5.09 -13.19 6.06
N ASP A 158 4.10 -13.98 5.67
CA ASP A 158 4.30 -15.27 4.98
C ASP A 158 4.98 -15.07 3.62
N GLY A 159 4.56 -14.09 2.84
CA GLY A 159 5.17 -13.78 1.55
C GLY A 159 6.55 -13.10 1.64
N TYR A 160 6.93 -12.55 2.80
CA TYR A 160 8.19 -11.81 2.98
C TYR A 160 9.46 -12.53 2.51
N PRO A 161 9.65 -13.85 2.74
CA PRO A 161 10.84 -14.56 2.27
C PRO A 161 10.93 -14.75 0.76
N SER A 162 9.80 -14.63 0.05
CA SER A 162 9.70 -14.90 -1.40
C SER A 162 9.98 -13.67 -2.27
N ARG A 163 10.36 -12.54 -1.67
CA ARG A 163 10.69 -11.32 -2.41
C ARG A 163 12.14 -11.33 -2.89
N PRO A 164 12.48 -10.59 -3.92
CA PRO A 164 11.58 -9.82 -4.80
C PRO A 164 10.94 -10.66 -5.93
N GLU A 165 11.29 -11.95 -6.04
CA GLU A 165 10.98 -12.80 -7.21
C GLU A 165 9.48 -13.09 -7.34
N SER A 166 8.84 -13.48 -6.23
CA SER A 166 7.41 -13.86 -6.21
C SER A 166 6.62 -13.20 -5.10
N PHE A 167 7.07 -12.03 -4.63
CA PHE A 167 6.34 -11.16 -3.70
C PHE A 167 6.85 -9.72 -3.82
N PRO A 168 6.08 -8.70 -3.38
CA PRO A 168 6.54 -7.31 -3.50
C PRO A 168 7.95 -7.10 -2.92
N GLN A 169 8.85 -6.52 -3.72
CA GLN A 169 10.22 -6.19 -3.30
C GLN A 169 10.22 -5.37 -2.01
N SER A 170 9.34 -4.38 -1.94
CA SER A 170 9.19 -3.54 -0.75
C SER A 170 7.71 -3.26 -0.48
N LEU A 171 7.37 -3.17 0.80
CA LEU A 171 6.01 -2.89 1.24
C LEU A 171 6.02 -1.93 2.42
N ALA A 172 5.17 -0.91 2.36
CA ALA A 172 4.95 -0.02 3.48
C ALA A 172 3.53 -0.13 4.01
N LEU A 173 3.40 -0.27 5.34
CA LEU A 173 2.14 -0.08 6.04
C LEU A 173 2.05 1.38 6.46
N VAL A 174 1.00 2.06 6.01
CA VAL A 174 0.79 3.48 6.29
C VAL A 174 -0.42 3.63 7.22
N GLY A 175 -0.24 4.36 8.33
CA GLY A 175 -1.29 4.49 9.33
C GLY A 175 -1.01 5.58 10.36
N MET A 176 -1.82 5.62 11.41
CA MET A 176 -1.68 6.56 12.52
C MET A 176 -0.89 5.98 13.70
N ARG A 177 -0.78 4.65 13.80
CA ARG A 177 -0.22 3.93 14.96
C ARG A 177 1.00 3.12 14.56
N ASP A 178 1.88 2.85 15.54
CA ASP A 178 2.96 1.88 15.40
C ASP A 178 2.37 0.45 15.31
N VAL A 179 3.00 -0.43 14.55
CA VAL A 179 2.60 -1.86 14.45
C VAL A 179 2.58 -2.54 15.83
N ARG A 180 3.40 -2.09 16.77
CA ARG A 180 3.42 -2.60 18.14
C ARG A 180 2.09 -2.38 18.87
N ASP A 181 1.40 -1.29 18.56
CA ASP A 181 0.10 -0.97 19.15
C ASP A 181 -1.02 -1.90 18.66
N TYR A 182 -0.85 -2.53 17.49
CA TYR A 182 -1.82 -3.49 16.95
C TYR A 182 -1.80 -4.83 17.69
N LYS A 183 -0.65 -5.25 18.25
CA LYS A 183 -0.54 -6.48 19.04
C LYS A 183 -1.32 -6.36 20.36
N VAL A 184 -1.40 -5.16 20.93
CA VAL A 184 -2.15 -4.89 22.17
C VAL A 184 -3.64 -4.84 21.92
N ALA A 185 -4.07 -4.42 20.72
CA ALA A 185 -5.49 -4.33 20.37
C ALA A 185 -6.11 -5.66 19.91
N ALA A 186 -5.28 -6.67 19.63
CA ALA A 186 -5.69 -7.99 19.15
C ALA A 186 -5.63 -9.09 20.24
N GLY A 187 -5.12 -8.76 21.42
CA GLY A 187 -4.97 -9.67 22.56
C GLY A 187 -5.91 -9.45 23.64
#